data_59177210b6208967c8656ca89391ac48
#
_entry.id   59177210b6208967c8656ca89391ac48
#
_cell.length_a   1.000
_cell.length_b   1.000
_cell.length_c   1.000
_cell.angle_alpha   90.00
_cell.angle_beta   90.00
_cell.angle_gamma   90.00
#
_symmetry.space_group_name_H-M   'P 1'
#
loop_
_entity.id
_entity.type
_entity.pdbx_description
1 polymer ?
#
loop_
_entity_poly.entity_id
_entity_poly.type
_entity_poly.pdbx_seq_one_letter_code
_entity_poly.pdbx_strand_id
1 'polypeptide(L)'
;MQVRVEGRLERAASQVAGMPDQVHCQGLGQAFLDLGPDLGFVSWGPGGVPEKSALIKLEPCVHLRAWLDSTKAHPTRDQVIAVHVLTHETMHMVGIVNEARTECAAVQRDAAMAEALGASPAEAQALAQRYWTEVYPRMPDGYVGGCGPGGTYDERLPGAPWVPAP
;
A
#
# COMPACT_ATOMS: atom_id res chain seq x y z
N MET A 1 -7.21 12.79 -16.93
CA MET A 1 -6.68 11.40 -16.80
C MET A 1 -6.23 11.10 -15.37
N GLN A 2 -5.46 11.95 -14.73
CA GLN A 2 -5.03 11.82 -13.32
C GLN A 2 -6.21 11.64 -12.35
N VAL A 3 -7.22 12.50 -12.41
CA VAL A 3 -8.43 12.43 -11.58
C VAL A 3 -9.14 11.07 -11.63
N ARG A 4 -9.11 10.37 -12.78
CA ARG A 4 -9.72 9.03 -12.89
C ARG A 4 -8.88 7.96 -12.17
N VAL A 5 -7.56 8.10 -12.18
CA VAL A 5 -6.66 7.20 -11.46
C VAL A 5 -6.83 7.40 -9.96
N GLU A 6 -6.70 8.64 -9.49
CA GLU A 6 -6.88 8.98 -8.07
C GLU A 6 -8.22 8.47 -7.54
N GLY A 7 -9.34 8.70 -8.23
CA GLY A 7 -10.64 8.20 -7.82
C GLY A 7 -10.75 6.65 -7.76
N ARG A 8 -9.92 5.90 -8.50
CA ARG A 8 -9.83 4.43 -8.33
C ARG A 8 -9.02 4.07 -7.10
N LEU A 9 -7.91 4.78 -6.86
CA LEU A 9 -7.06 4.57 -5.68
C LEU A 9 -7.82 4.92 -4.40
N GLU A 10 -8.54 6.04 -4.38
CA GLU A 10 -9.39 6.46 -3.25
C GLU A 10 -10.45 5.42 -2.88
N ARG A 11 -11.15 4.88 -3.89
CA ARG A 11 -12.15 3.84 -3.65
C ARG A 11 -11.52 2.58 -3.06
N ALA A 12 -10.38 2.15 -3.58
CA ALA A 12 -9.67 0.98 -3.08
C ALA A 12 -9.15 1.21 -1.65
N ALA A 13 -8.52 2.35 -1.40
CA ALA A 13 -8.05 2.74 -0.06
C ALA A 13 -9.21 2.79 0.94
N SER A 14 -10.31 3.46 0.60
CA SER A 14 -11.51 3.55 1.43
C SER A 14 -12.13 2.19 1.72
N GLN A 15 -12.13 1.28 0.77
CA GLN A 15 -12.61 -0.09 0.97
C GLN A 15 -11.72 -0.86 1.94
N VAL A 16 -10.40 -0.76 1.81
CA VAL A 16 -9.44 -1.46 2.69
C VAL A 16 -9.41 -0.84 4.09
N ALA A 17 -9.49 0.48 4.18
CA ALA A 17 -9.56 1.20 5.45
C ALA A 17 -10.89 1.03 6.20
N GLY A 18 -11.97 0.71 5.49
CA GLY A 18 -13.33 0.69 6.05
C GLY A 18 -13.87 2.10 6.37
N MET A 19 -13.29 3.15 5.80
CA MET A 19 -13.67 4.55 6.01
C MET A 19 -13.35 5.38 4.75
N PRO A 20 -13.97 6.55 4.55
CA PRO A 20 -13.62 7.43 3.45
C PRO A 20 -12.20 7.98 3.59
N ASP A 21 -11.38 7.77 2.59
CA ASP A 21 -10.01 8.25 2.48
C ASP A 21 -9.80 8.98 1.16
N GLN A 22 -8.84 9.92 1.12
CA GLN A 22 -8.42 10.62 -0.10
C GLN A 22 -7.01 10.20 -0.50
N VAL A 23 -6.79 10.04 -1.80
CA VAL A 23 -5.48 9.69 -2.35
C VAL A 23 -5.14 10.62 -3.50
N HIS A 24 -4.01 11.28 -3.38
CA HIS A 24 -3.48 12.18 -4.39
C HIS A 24 -2.16 11.65 -4.94
N CYS A 25 -1.96 11.79 -6.23
CA CYS A 25 -0.70 11.54 -6.89
C CYS A 25 0.11 12.83 -6.99
N GLN A 26 1.37 12.77 -6.61
CA GLN A 26 2.31 13.89 -6.77
C GLN A 26 2.43 14.28 -8.25
N GLY A 27 2.29 15.56 -8.52
CA GLY A 27 2.50 16.11 -9.86
C GLY A 27 3.99 16.29 -10.21
N LEU A 28 4.32 16.39 -11.51
CA LEU A 28 5.69 16.58 -11.98
C LEU A 28 6.39 17.79 -11.32
N GLY A 29 5.70 18.91 -11.18
CA GLY A 29 6.27 20.10 -10.54
C GLY A 29 6.60 19.92 -9.06
N GLN A 30 5.80 19.13 -8.34
CA GLN A 30 6.02 18.81 -6.95
C GLN A 30 7.19 17.81 -6.79
N ALA A 31 7.33 16.85 -7.71
CA ALA A 31 8.40 15.87 -7.67
C ALA A 31 9.81 16.49 -7.78
N PHE A 32 9.95 17.62 -8.48
CA PHE A 32 11.24 18.33 -8.56
C PHE A 32 11.65 19.03 -7.24
N LEU A 33 10.69 19.27 -6.35
CA LEU A 33 10.92 19.96 -5.08
C LEU A 33 11.04 18.98 -3.89
N ASP A 34 10.56 17.75 -4.07
CA ASP A 34 10.53 16.73 -3.04
C ASP A 34 11.62 15.69 -3.29
N LEU A 35 12.74 15.85 -2.58
CA LEU A 35 13.92 14.99 -2.66
C LEU A 35 13.97 13.94 -1.52
N GLY A 36 12.91 13.80 -0.72
CA GLY A 36 12.85 12.82 0.35
C GLY A 36 12.81 11.37 -0.17
N PRO A 37 13.29 10.40 0.63
CA PRO A 37 13.34 8.98 0.23
C PRO A 37 11.99 8.27 0.28
N ASP A 38 10.99 8.86 0.95
CA ASP A 38 9.68 8.24 1.15
C ASP A 38 8.93 8.10 -0.18
N LEU A 39 8.16 7.04 -0.35
CA LEU A 39 7.39 6.77 -1.56
C LEU A 39 5.95 7.31 -1.48
N GLY A 40 5.51 7.67 -0.29
CA GLY A 40 4.24 8.31 0.02
C GLY A 40 4.29 8.90 1.42
N PHE A 41 3.26 9.61 1.82
CA PHE A 41 3.08 10.07 3.19
C PHE A 41 1.65 10.49 3.50
N VAL A 42 1.30 10.42 4.77
CA VAL A 42 0.09 10.98 5.37
C VAL A 42 0.49 12.10 6.32
N SER A 43 -0.18 13.25 6.21
CA SER A 43 0.01 14.34 7.16
C SER A 43 -0.68 14.05 8.49
N TRP A 44 -0.11 14.56 9.58
CA TRP A 44 -0.65 14.42 10.93
C TRP A 44 -1.12 15.78 11.42
N GLY A 45 -2.39 15.86 11.78
CA GLY A 45 -2.98 17.08 12.34
C GLY A 45 -2.67 17.27 13.83
N PRO A 46 -3.28 18.30 14.45
CA PRO A 46 -3.13 18.56 15.88
C PRO A 46 -3.49 17.34 16.74
N GLY A 47 -2.67 17.08 17.76
CA GLY A 47 -2.85 15.92 18.65
C GLY A 47 -2.43 14.58 18.06
N GLY A 48 -1.71 14.57 16.92
CA GLY A 48 -1.24 13.33 16.30
C GLY A 48 -2.34 12.52 15.63
N VAL A 49 -3.42 13.16 15.22
CA VAL A 49 -4.50 12.51 14.44
C VAL A 49 -4.11 12.52 12.97
N PRO A 50 -4.14 11.37 12.27
CA PRO A 50 -3.83 11.33 10.86
C PRO A 50 -4.88 12.07 10.03
N GLU A 51 -4.43 12.78 9.02
CA GLU A 51 -5.33 13.27 8.00
C GLU A 51 -5.84 12.10 7.15
N LYS A 52 -7.06 12.19 6.66
CA LYS A 52 -7.68 11.18 5.79
C LYS A 52 -7.28 11.39 4.33
N SER A 53 -6.03 11.77 4.12
CA SER A 53 -5.47 12.09 2.81
C SER A 53 -4.01 11.63 2.74
N ALA A 54 -3.71 10.81 1.75
CA ALA A 54 -2.36 10.37 1.44
C ALA A 54 -1.86 11.01 0.14
N LEU A 55 -0.61 11.44 0.13
CA LEU A 55 0.10 11.79 -1.10
C LEU A 55 1.01 10.63 -1.49
N ILE A 56 0.76 10.04 -2.65
CA ILE A 56 1.64 9.04 -3.26
C ILE A 56 2.59 9.76 -4.21
N LYS A 57 3.88 9.50 -4.11
CA LYS A 57 4.88 10.14 -4.96
C LYS A 57 4.69 9.77 -6.44
N LEU A 58 5.30 10.56 -7.30
CA LEU A 58 5.14 10.44 -8.75
C LEU A 58 5.48 9.03 -9.27
N GLU A 59 6.61 8.48 -8.85
CA GLU A 59 7.08 7.18 -9.34
C GLU A 59 6.11 6.04 -8.98
N PRO A 60 5.74 5.81 -7.70
CA PRO A 60 4.73 4.82 -7.36
C PRO A 60 3.38 5.06 -8.06
N CYS A 61 2.95 6.32 -8.22
CA CYS A 61 1.71 6.61 -8.97
C CYS A 61 1.78 6.21 -10.44
N VAL A 62 2.92 6.37 -11.09
CA VAL A 62 3.13 5.89 -12.47
C VAL A 62 2.98 4.36 -12.54
N HIS A 63 3.58 3.64 -11.58
CA HIS A 63 3.49 2.18 -11.52
C HIS A 63 2.09 1.68 -11.14
N LEU A 64 1.40 2.35 -10.21
CA LEU A 64 -0.01 2.07 -9.89
C LEU A 64 -0.90 2.22 -11.13
N ARG A 65 -0.72 3.29 -11.88
CA ARG A 65 -1.46 3.52 -13.12
C ARG A 65 -1.19 2.42 -14.14
N ALA A 66 0.09 2.10 -14.40
CA ALA A 66 0.46 1.03 -15.31
C ALA A 66 -0.14 -0.31 -14.87
N TRP A 67 -0.18 -0.57 -13.55
CA TRP A 67 -0.80 -1.78 -13.03
C TRP A 67 -2.32 -1.79 -13.19
N LEU A 68 -2.99 -0.65 -12.96
CA LEU A 68 -4.44 -0.51 -13.20
C LEU A 68 -4.84 -0.82 -14.65
N ASP A 69 -3.98 -0.50 -15.60
CA ASP A 69 -4.22 -0.72 -17.03
C ASP A 69 -3.72 -2.11 -17.52
N SER A 70 -3.05 -2.88 -16.66
CA SER A 70 -2.51 -4.21 -16.97
C SER A 70 -3.55 -5.33 -16.81
N THR A 71 -3.18 -6.54 -17.22
CA THR A 71 -3.95 -7.77 -16.99
C THR A 71 -3.85 -8.28 -15.56
N LYS A 72 -3.00 -7.75 -14.70
CA LYS A 72 -2.68 -8.16 -13.32
C LYS A 72 -1.90 -9.49 -13.19
N ALA A 73 -1.86 -10.30 -14.23
CA ALA A 73 -1.28 -11.65 -14.16
C ALA A 73 0.24 -11.67 -13.86
N HIS A 74 0.96 -10.67 -14.34
CA HIS A 74 2.43 -10.60 -14.22
C HIS A 74 2.89 -9.19 -13.83
N PRO A 75 2.67 -8.74 -12.57
CA PRO A 75 3.13 -7.43 -12.13
C PRO A 75 4.65 -7.34 -12.17
N THR A 76 5.19 -6.18 -12.53
CA THR A 76 6.60 -5.87 -12.32
C THR A 76 6.88 -5.72 -10.81
N ARG A 77 8.16 -5.78 -10.40
CA ARG A 77 8.53 -5.53 -9.01
C ARG A 77 8.08 -4.14 -8.54
N ASP A 78 8.22 -3.12 -9.38
CA ASP A 78 7.83 -1.75 -9.05
C ASP A 78 6.31 -1.61 -8.93
N GLN A 79 5.53 -2.35 -9.71
CA GLN A 79 4.08 -2.41 -9.54
C GLN A 79 3.68 -3.09 -8.23
N VAL A 80 4.37 -4.16 -7.82
CA VAL A 80 4.16 -4.82 -6.51
C VAL A 80 4.42 -3.83 -5.38
N ILE A 81 5.56 -3.11 -5.44
CA ILE A 81 5.91 -2.07 -4.45
C ILE A 81 4.87 -0.96 -4.44
N ALA A 82 4.43 -0.48 -5.60
CA ALA A 82 3.49 0.62 -5.68
C ALA A 82 2.11 0.29 -5.08
N VAL A 83 1.60 -0.92 -5.29
CA VAL A 83 0.36 -1.39 -4.63
C VAL A 83 0.55 -1.43 -3.12
N HIS A 84 1.68 -1.95 -2.64
CA HIS A 84 1.99 -1.97 -1.22
C HIS A 84 2.11 -0.56 -0.63
N VAL A 85 2.76 0.40 -1.31
CA VAL A 85 2.83 1.80 -0.86
C VAL A 85 1.44 2.37 -0.62
N LEU A 86 0.50 2.15 -1.54
CA LEU A 86 -0.88 2.58 -1.34
C LEU A 86 -1.51 1.93 -0.11
N THR A 87 -1.27 0.63 0.12
CA THR A 87 -1.77 -0.09 1.29
C THR A 87 -1.14 0.46 2.57
N HIS A 88 0.16 0.73 2.56
CA HIS A 88 0.91 1.27 3.70
C HIS A 88 0.36 2.65 4.12
N GLU A 89 0.22 3.58 3.18
CA GLU A 89 -0.36 4.89 3.45
C GLU A 89 -1.81 4.81 3.94
N THR A 90 -2.57 3.86 3.42
CA THR A 90 -3.92 3.57 3.91
C THR A 90 -3.91 3.15 5.39
N MET A 91 -2.93 2.37 5.83
CA MET A 91 -2.78 1.98 7.24
C MET A 91 -2.38 3.16 8.13
N HIS A 92 -1.60 4.12 7.64
CA HIS A 92 -1.38 5.38 8.34
C HIS A 92 -2.68 6.19 8.49
N MET A 93 -3.50 6.26 7.45
CA MET A 93 -4.78 6.99 7.50
C MET A 93 -5.76 6.40 8.52
N VAL A 94 -5.73 5.10 8.80
CA VAL A 94 -6.53 4.50 9.88
C VAL A 94 -5.94 4.71 11.28
N GLY A 95 -4.76 5.32 11.41
CA GLY A 95 -4.19 5.76 12.68
C GLY A 95 -2.99 4.96 13.18
N ILE A 96 -2.41 4.09 12.38
CA ILE A 96 -1.19 3.36 12.77
C ILE A 96 0.01 4.27 12.54
N VAL A 97 0.79 4.58 13.59
CA VAL A 97 1.92 5.51 13.54
C VAL A 97 3.26 4.79 13.41
N ASN A 98 3.41 3.65 14.10
CA ASN A 98 4.65 2.89 14.11
C ASN A 98 4.89 2.21 12.75
N GLU A 99 6.02 2.49 12.12
CA GLU A 99 6.32 2.02 10.76
C GLU A 99 6.33 0.49 10.62
N ALA A 100 6.95 -0.23 11.54
CA ALA A 100 6.98 -1.70 11.48
C ALA A 100 5.59 -2.31 11.65
N ARG A 101 4.74 -1.71 12.48
CA ARG A 101 3.33 -2.11 12.63
C ARG A 101 2.52 -1.75 11.39
N THR A 102 2.71 -0.56 10.83
CA THR A 102 2.05 -0.11 9.59
C THR A 102 2.41 -1.02 8.43
N GLU A 103 3.70 -1.31 8.27
CA GLU A 103 4.23 -2.22 7.26
C GLU A 103 3.58 -3.60 7.37
N CYS A 104 3.53 -4.19 8.57
CA CYS A 104 2.91 -5.49 8.78
C CYS A 104 1.40 -5.48 8.54
N ALA A 105 0.70 -4.43 8.94
CA ALA A 105 -0.72 -4.25 8.67
C ALA A 105 -0.99 -4.16 7.15
N ALA A 106 -0.11 -3.45 6.42
CA ALA A 106 -0.17 -3.34 4.97
C ALA A 106 0.09 -4.69 4.28
N VAL A 107 1.16 -5.39 4.64
CA VAL A 107 1.49 -6.72 4.09
C VAL A 107 0.30 -7.68 4.18
N GLN A 108 -0.42 -7.67 5.29
CA GLN A 108 -1.60 -8.51 5.49
C GLN A 108 -2.83 -8.07 4.69
N ARG A 109 -2.81 -6.87 4.11
CA ARG A 109 -3.91 -6.27 3.32
C ARG A 109 -3.58 -6.04 1.85
N ASP A 110 -2.36 -6.34 1.42
CA ASP A 110 -1.95 -6.17 0.03
C ASP A 110 -2.83 -6.95 -0.95
N ALA A 111 -3.23 -8.17 -0.60
CA ALA A 111 -4.17 -8.93 -1.42
C ALA A 111 -5.53 -8.22 -1.52
N ALA A 112 -6.08 -7.73 -0.41
CA ALA A 112 -7.35 -7.00 -0.40
C ALA A 112 -7.25 -5.70 -1.22
N MET A 113 -6.13 -4.98 -1.13
CA MET A 113 -5.88 -3.79 -1.96
C MET A 113 -5.80 -4.14 -3.45
N ALA A 114 -5.08 -5.19 -3.79
CA ALA A 114 -4.96 -5.65 -5.17
C ALA A 114 -6.33 -6.06 -5.76
N GLU A 115 -7.17 -6.76 -5.00
CA GLU A 115 -8.55 -7.09 -5.40
C GLU A 115 -9.40 -5.84 -5.59
N ALA A 116 -9.35 -4.89 -4.65
CA ALA A 116 -10.07 -3.61 -4.76
C ALA A 116 -9.64 -2.80 -6.00
N LEU A 117 -8.40 -2.98 -6.46
CA LEU A 117 -7.87 -2.39 -7.69
C LEU A 117 -8.16 -3.25 -8.95
N GLY A 118 -8.82 -4.39 -8.82
CA GLY A 118 -9.34 -5.19 -9.93
C GLY A 118 -8.55 -6.45 -10.26
N ALA A 119 -7.68 -6.94 -9.38
CA ALA A 119 -7.07 -8.26 -9.51
C ALA A 119 -8.08 -9.37 -9.13
N SER A 120 -7.92 -10.56 -9.70
CA SER A 120 -8.59 -11.75 -9.19
C SER A 120 -7.99 -12.16 -7.83
N PRO A 121 -8.70 -12.94 -7.00
CA PRO A 121 -8.16 -13.41 -5.71
C PRO A 121 -6.80 -14.12 -5.84
N ALA A 122 -6.61 -14.92 -6.88
CA ALA A 122 -5.34 -15.61 -7.13
C ALA A 122 -4.19 -14.65 -7.49
N GLU A 123 -4.45 -13.66 -8.35
CA GLU A 123 -3.47 -12.62 -8.72
C GLU A 123 -3.12 -11.72 -7.52
N ALA A 124 -4.12 -11.37 -6.72
CA ALA A 124 -3.96 -10.56 -5.53
C ALA A 124 -3.09 -11.28 -4.48
N GLN A 125 -3.37 -12.53 -4.22
CA GLN A 125 -2.56 -13.34 -3.28
C GLN A 125 -1.13 -13.53 -3.80
N ALA A 126 -0.95 -13.75 -5.10
CA ALA A 126 0.38 -13.85 -5.71
C ALA A 126 1.18 -12.54 -5.58
N LEU A 127 0.52 -11.39 -5.74
CA LEU A 127 1.15 -10.07 -5.53
C LEU A 127 1.59 -9.90 -4.08
N ALA A 128 0.72 -10.19 -3.11
CA ALA A 128 1.04 -10.10 -1.68
C ALA A 128 2.20 -11.03 -1.30
N GLN A 129 2.22 -12.25 -1.81
CA GLN A 129 3.33 -13.20 -1.59
C GLN A 129 4.65 -12.70 -2.18
N ARG A 130 4.61 -12.06 -3.36
CA ARG A 130 5.82 -11.47 -3.96
C ARG A 130 6.36 -10.33 -3.12
N TYR A 131 5.51 -9.43 -2.63
CA TYR A 131 5.97 -8.39 -1.72
C TYR A 131 6.64 -8.99 -0.48
N TRP A 132 5.97 -9.92 0.17
CA TRP A 132 6.44 -10.59 1.37
C TRP A 132 7.80 -11.28 1.20
N THR A 133 8.03 -11.95 0.06
CA THR A 133 9.24 -12.75 -0.17
C THR A 133 10.37 -11.97 -0.84
N GLU A 134 10.06 -11.00 -1.70
CA GLU A 134 11.05 -10.31 -2.52
C GLU A 134 11.39 -8.90 -2.00
N VAL A 135 10.47 -8.22 -1.33
CA VAL A 135 10.63 -6.81 -0.91
C VAL A 135 10.79 -6.68 0.59
N TYR A 136 9.84 -7.18 1.37
CA TYR A 136 9.81 -7.05 2.82
C TYR A 136 11.13 -7.42 3.51
N PRO A 137 11.84 -8.54 3.17
CA PRO A 137 13.10 -8.91 3.84
C PRO A 137 14.25 -7.93 3.59
N ARG A 138 14.09 -7.00 2.66
CA ARG A 138 15.09 -5.99 2.29
C ARG A 138 14.71 -4.58 2.72
N MET A 139 13.59 -4.45 3.44
CA MET A 139 13.18 -3.16 3.98
C MET A 139 14.14 -2.69 5.09
N PRO A 140 14.29 -1.37 5.30
CA PRO A 140 15.09 -0.83 6.41
C PRO A 140 14.61 -1.36 7.76
N ASP A 141 15.52 -1.44 8.72
CA ASP A 141 15.27 -1.99 10.08
C ASP A 141 14.06 -1.36 10.80
N GLY A 142 13.76 -0.09 10.53
CA GLY A 142 12.60 0.60 11.10
C GLY A 142 11.24 0.10 10.59
N TYR A 143 11.23 -0.64 9.49
CA TYR A 143 10.02 -1.18 8.84
C TYR A 143 9.81 -2.68 9.10
N VAL A 144 10.83 -3.39 9.55
CA VAL A 144 10.78 -4.84 9.77
C VAL A 144 10.73 -5.17 11.26
N GLY A 145 10.21 -6.34 11.55
CA GLY A 145 10.13 -6.88 12.92
C GLY A 145 8.68 -7.05 13.39
N GLY A 146 8.46 -8.13 14.11
CA GLY A 146 7.14 -8.47 14.66
C GLY A 146 6.10 -8.92 13.61
N CYS A 147 6.46 -8.96 12.35
CA CYS A 147 5.59 -9.40 11.25
C CYS A 147 5.81 -10.88 10.93
N GLY A 148 4.77 -11.54 10.44
CA GLY A 148 4.79 -12.95 10.09
C GLY A 148 3.91 -13.80 10.98
N PRO A 149 3.77 -15.11 10.68
CA PRO A 149 2.86 -15.99 11.40
C PRO A 149 3.19 -16.05 12.90
N GLY A 150 2.22 -15.67 13.73
CA GLY A 150 2.38 -15.62 15.19
C GLY A 150 3.24 -14.47 15.72
N GLY A 151 3.67 -13.54 14.87
CA GLY A 151 4.40 -12.34 15.27
C GLY A 151 3.53 -11.34 16.04
N THR A 152 4.17 -10.35 16.68
CA THR A 152 3.50 -9.33 17.51
C THR A 152 2.43 -8.54 16.72
N TYR A 153 2.66 -8.33 15.43
CA TYR A 153 1.77 -7.59 14.53
C TYR A 153 0.94 -8.47 13.61
N ASP A 154 0.93 -9.79 13.84
CA ASP A 154 0.07 -10.72 13.11
C ASP A 154 -1.40 -10.54 13.53
N GLU A 155 -2.19 -9.94 12.66
CA GLU A 155 -3.63 -9.75 12.85
C GLU A 155 -4.45 -11.02 12.47
N ARG A 156 -3.78 -12.06 11.98
CA ARG A 156 -4.39 -13.35 11.56
C ARG A 156 -5.42 -13.17 10.45
N LEU A 157 -5.18 -12.23 9.55
CA LEU A 157 -6.09 -11.98 8.43
C LEU A 157 -5.98 -13.11 7.39
N PRO A 158 -7.11 -13.51 6.77
CA PRO A 158 -7.11 -14.60 5.77
C PRO A 158 -6.33 -14.22 4.49
N GLY A 159 -6.16 -12.92 4.20
CA GLY A 159 -5.37 -12.42 3.07
C GLY A 159 -3.89 -12.26 3.33
N ALA A 160 -3.39 -12.58 4.54
CA ALA A 160 -1.98 -12.50 4.85
C ALA A 160 -1.16 -13.43 3.93
N PRO A 161 0.01 -12.99 3.41
CA PRO A 161 0.75 -13.74 2.41
C PRO A 161 1.33 -15.07 2.89
N TRP A 162 1.38 -15.28 4.19
CA TRP A 162 1.79 -16.54 4.81
C TRP A 162 0.64 -17.52 5.07
N VAL A 163 -0.59 -17.11 4.83
CA VAL A 163 -1.75 -18.00 4.89
C VAL A 163 -1.88 -18.69 3.54
N PRO A 164 -1.98 -20.04 3.49
CA PRO A 164 -2.24 -20.75 2.24
C PRO A 164 -3.51 -20.22 1.56
N ALA A 165 -3.47 -20.08 0.24
CA ALA A 165 -4.68 -19.79 -0.52
C ALA A 165 -5.71 -20.91 -0.30
N PRO A 166 -7.00 -20.59 -0.18
CA PRO A 166 -8.06 -21.58 0.03
C PRO A 166 -8.22 -22.52 -1.16
#